data_baceab8fc7687afeca75922b2d0ac717
#
_entry.id   baceab8fc7687afeca75922b2d0ac717
#
_cell.length_a   1.000
_cell.length_b   1.000
_cell.length_c   1.000
_cell.angle_alpha   90.00
_cell.angle_beta   90.00
_cell.angle_gamma   90.00
#
_symmetry.space_group_name_H-M   'P 1'
#
loop_
_entity.id
_entity.type
_entity.pdbx_description
1 polymer ?
#
loop_
_entity_poly.entity_id
_entity_poly.type
_entity_poly.pdbx_seq_one_letter_code
_entity_poly.pdbx_strand_id
1 'polypeptide(L)'
;MTMNTYVIERELPGAGELTAAELHTIATKSNAVIAEMNSPTPRVQWVQSFVTADKIYCIYRSVDAESLVDHAGTGGFPANVVSEVKSFFDPTTGD
;
A
#
# COMPACT_ATOMS: atom_id res chain seq x y z
N MET A 1 -9.18 17.66 -1.01
CA MET A 1 -8.97 16.83 0.20
C MET A 1 -7.50 16.59 0.42
N THR A 2 -7.08 16.65 1.68
CA THR A 2 -5.69 16.38 2.04
C THR A 2 -5.49 14.87 2.16
N MET A 3 -4.43 14.37 1.55
CA MET A 3 -4.02 12.98 1.70
C MET A 3 -2.84 12.90 2.67
N ASN A 4 -2.90 11.93 3.58
CA ASN A 4 -1.80 11.60 4.48
C ASN A 4 -1.09 10.35 3.97
N THR A 5 0.13 10.14 4.41
CA THR A 5 0.91 8.96 4.04
C THR A 5 0.73 7.85 5.07
N TYR A 6 0.62 6.63 4.58
CA TYR A 6 0.43 5.44 5.41
C TYR A 6 1.41 4.35 5.02
N VAL A 7 1.81 3.55 5.99
CA VAL A 7 2.53 2.29 5.78
C VAL A 7 1.60 1.15 6.10
N ILE A 8 1.45 0.22 5.17
CA ILE A 8 0.67 -1.00 5.39
C ILE A 8 1.63 -2.17 5.47
N GLU A 9 1.51 -2.96 6.53
CA GLU A 9 2.21 -4.23 6.67
C GLU A 9 1.25 -5.34 6.31
N ARG A 10 1.67 -6.20 5.38
CA ARG A 10 0.90 -7.36 4.93
C ARG A 10 1.70 -8.61 5.24
N GLU A 11 1.19 -9.46 6.09
CA GLU A 11 1.81 -10.76 6.38
C GLU A 11 1.45 -11.72 5.25
N LEU A 12 2.48 -12.22 4.57
CA LEU A 12 2.32 -13.14 3.46
C LEU A 12 3.49 -14.12 3.48
N PRO A 13 3.37 -15.27 4.17
CA PRO A 13 4.44 -16.25 4.22
C PRO A 13 4.90 -16.64 2.81
N GLY A 14 6.23 -16.61 2.60
CA GLY A 14 6.82 -16.92 1.31
C GLY A 14 6.77 -15.76 0.29
N ALA A 15 6.40 -14.55 0.70
CA ALA A 15 6.30 -13.39 -0.21
C ALA A 15 7.58 -13.17 -1.01
N GLY A 16 8.75 -13.41 -0.40
CA GLY A 16 10.05 -13.21 -1.07
C GLY A 16 10.28 -14.13 -2.25
N GLU A 17 9.50 -15.18 -2.41
CA GLU A 17 9.59 -16.12 -3.52
C GLU A 17 8.63 -15.79 -4.67
N LEU A 18 7.82 -14.73 -4.54
CA LEU A 18 6.93 -14.30 -5.61
C LEU A 18 7.73 -13.92 -6.85
N THR A 19 7.33 -14.45 -7.99
CA THR A 19 7.96 -14.15 -9.27
C THR A 19 7.56 -12.77 -9.78
N ALA A 20 8.32 -12.22 -10.73
CA ALA A 20 7.96 -10.96 -11.38
C ALA A 20 6.57 -11.04 -12.03
N ALA A 21 6.20 -12.19 -12.61
CA ALA A 21 4.88 -12.38 -13.22
C ALA A 21 3.77 -12.36 -12.15
N GLU A 22 4.00 -12.97 -11.00
CA GLU A 22 3.06 -12.97 -9.89
C GLU A 22 2.89 -11.56 -9.30
N LEU A 23 3.99 -10.82 -9.14
CA LEU A 23 3.95 -9.42 -8.69
C LEU A 23 3.20 -8.54 -9.70
N HIS A 24 3.38 -8.79 -11.00
CA HIS A 24 2.64 -8.07 -12.04
C HIS A 24 1.14 -8.30 -11.90
N THR A 25 0.71 -9.53 -11.67
CA THR A 25 -0.70 -9.87 -11.48
C THR A 25 -1.29 -9.17 -10.27
N ILE A 26 -0.55 -9.16 -9.15
CA ILE A 26 -0.97 -8.47 -7.92
C ILE A 26 -1.10 -6.97 -8.18
N ALA A 27 -0.10 -6.37 -8.81
CA ALA A 27 -0.10 -4.94 -9.10
C ALA A 27 -1.23 -4.53 -10.04
N THR A 28 -1.48 -5.33 -11.07
CA THR A 28 -2.58 -5.08 -12.02
C THR A 28 -3.93 -5.07 -11.31
N LYS A 29 -4.15 -6.05 -10.42
CA LYS A 29 -5.38 -6.12 -9.64
C LYS A 29 -5.52 -4.92 -8.70
N SER A 30 -4.45 -4.56 -8.00
CA SER A 30 -4.45 -3.41 -7.11
C SER A 30 -4.74 -2.12 -7.85
N ASN A 31 -4.11 -1.92 -9.01
CA ASN A 31 -4.35 -0.73 -9.83
C ASN A 31 -5.81 -0.62 -10.29
N ALA A 32 -6.44 -1.74 -10.63
CA ALA A 32 -7.84 -1.77 -11.04
C ALA A 32 -8.77 -1.36 -9.88
N VAL A 33 -8.51 -1.88 -8.68
CA VAL A 33 -9.29 -1.53 -7.48
C VAL A 33 -9.14 -0.04 -7.16
N ILE A 34 -7.90 0.48 -7.21
CA ILE A 34 -7.62 1.89 -6.95
C ILE A 34 -8.33 2.79 -7.95
N ALA A 35 -8.28 2.44 -9.24
CA ALA A 35 -8.95 3.21 -10.29
C ALA A 35 -10.45 3.32 -10.04
N GLU A 36 -11.08 2.22 -9.64
CA GLU A 36 -12.50 2.19 -9.32
C GLU A 36 -12.82 3.03 -8.08
N MET A 37 -12.02 2.90 -7.02
CA MET A 37 -12.19 3.65 -5.77
C MET A 37 -12.03 5.16 -5.97
N ASN A 38 -11.18 5.56 -6.90
CA ASN A 38 -10.87 6.96 -7.18
C ASN A 38 -11.85 7.63 -8.13
N SER A 39 -12.87 6.93 -8.55
CA SER A 39 -13.90 7.48 -9.42
C SER A 39 -15.19 7.71 -8.62
N PRO A 40 -15.76 8.95 -8.60
CA PRO A 40 -15.30 10.14 -9.33
C PRO A 40 -14.22 10.97 -8.60
N THR A 41 -13.95 10.69 -7.32
CA THR A 41 -13.05 11.52 -6.50
C THR A 41 -11.84 10.71 -6.05
N PRO A 42 -10.61 11.20 -6.30
CA PRO A 42 -9.40 10.53 -5.81
C PRO A 42 -9.38 10.38 -4.30
N ARG A 43 -9.15 9.16 -3.81
CA ARG A 43 -9.10 8.82 -2.39
C ARG A 43 -7.80 8.18 -1.97
N VAL A 44 -7.16 7.44 -2.89
CA VAL A 44 -6.00 6.58 -2.58
C VAL A 44 -4.97 6.70 -3.70
N GLN A 45 -3.70 6.80 -3.32
CA GLN A 45 -2.57 6.75 -4.24
C GLN A 45 -1.58 5.71 -3.73
N TRP A 46 -1.27 4.72 -4.55
CA TRP A 46 -0.21 3.75 -4.25
C TRP A 46 1.12 4.32 -4.68
N VAL A 47 2.07 4.41 -3.74
CA VAL A 47 3.39 5.01 -4.00
C VAL A 47 4.41 3.94 -4.35
N GLN A 48 4.58 2.95 -3.48
CA GLN A 48 5.61 1.92 -3.65
C GLN A 48 5.36 0.77 -2.68
N SER A 49 5.85 -0.41 -3.02
CA SER A 49 5.84 -1.55 -2.13
C SER A 49 7.21 -2.21 -2.06
N PHE A 50 7.50 -2.82 -0.91
CA PHE A 50 8.71 -3.57 -0.66
C PHE A 50 8.34 -4.99 -0.27
N VAL A 51 9.01 -5.98 -0.86
CA VAL A 51 8.79 -7.39 -0.57
C VAL A 51 9.97 -7.91 0.24
N THR A 52 9.67 -8.49 1.40
CA THR A 52 10.67 -9.19 2.22
C THR A 52 10.38 -10.69 2.17
N ALA A 53 11.08 -11.50 2.98
CA ALA A 53 10.88 -12.95 2.94
C ALA A 53 9.42 -13.37 3.18
N ASP A 54 8.77 -12.73 4.14
CA ASP A 54 7.43 -13.15 4.59
C ASP A 54 6.42 -12.01 4.73
N LYS A 55 6.76 -10.81 4.25
CA LYS A 55 5.89 -9.64 4.35
C LYS A 55 6.00 -8.76 3.11
N ILE A 56 4.96 -7.98 2.88
CA ILE A 56 4.98 -6.88 1.93
C ILE A 56 4.68 -5.61 2.72
N TYR A 57 5.48 -4.57 2.49
CA TYR A 57 5.28 -3.24 3.07
C TYR A 57 4.90 -2.30 1.95
N CYS A 58 3.76 -1.63 2.09
CA CYS A 58 3.23 -0.75 1.06
C CYS A 58 3.13 0.67 1.58
N ILE A 59 3.60 1.62 0.78
CA ILE A 59 3.46 3.05 1.06
C ILE A 59 2.31 3.58 0.22
N TYR A 60 1.33 4.20 0.87
CA TYR A 60 0.17 4.80 0.23
C TYR A 60 -0.02 6.23 0.71
N ARG A 61 -0.68 7.03 -0.13
CA ARG A 61 -1.29 8.27 0.30
C ARG A 61 -2.79 8.09 0.23
N SER A 62 -3.49 8.53 1.26
CA SER A 62 -4.94 8.32 1.35
C SER A 62 -5.60 9.43 2.14
N VAL A 63 -6.88 9.65 1.88
CA VAL A 63 -7.70 10.62 2.63
C VAL A 63 -7.94 10.15 4.06
N ASP A 64 -7.93 8.84 4.29
CA ASP A 64 -8.09 8.22 5.62
C ASP A 64 -7.61 6.76 5.60
N ALA A 65 -7.48 6.17 6.78
CA ALA A 65 -7.07 4.77 6.92
C ALA A 65 -8.16 3.81 6.42
N GLU A 66 -9.42 4.17 6.59
CA GLU A 66 -10.57 3.34 6.20
C GLU A 66 -10.57 3.05 4.70
N SER A 67 -10.22 4.03 3.86
CA SER A 67 -10.10 3.82 2.41
C SER A 67 -9.08 2.74 2.06
N LEU A 68 -7.99 2.65 2.83
CA LEU A 68 -6.97 1.62 2.62
C LEU A 68 -7.45 0.23 3.06
N VAL A 69 -8.23 0.17 4.15
CA VAL A 69 -8.86 -1.08 4.58
C VAL A 69 -9.87 -1.54 3.54
N ASP A 70 -10.65 -0.63 2.97
CA ASP A 70 -11.60 -0.92 1.90
C ASP A 70 -10.88 -1.45 0.66
N HIS A 71 -9.77 -0.82 0.26
CA HIS A 71 -8.94 -1.28 -0.85
C HIS A 71 -8.47 -2.72 -0.63
N ALA A 72 -7.95 -3.00 0.55
CA ALA A 72 -7.46 -4.33 0.90
C ALA A 72 -8.59 -5.36 0.85
N GLY A 73 -9.75 -5.04 1.41
CA GLY A 73 -10.92 -5.92 1.43
C GLY A 73 -11.44 -6.22 0.02
N THR A 74 -11.57 -5.19 -0.81
CA THR A 74 -12.05 -5.34 -2.19
C THR A 74 -11.06 -6.14 -3.04
N GLY A 75 -9.77 -5.91 -2.87
CA GLY A 75 -8.72 -6.60 -3.61
C GLY A 75 -8.39 -7.99 -3.09
N GLY A 76 -8.86 -8.34 -1.90
CA GLY A 76 -8.50 -9.61 -1.25
C GLY A 76 -7.06 -9.61 -0.72
N PHE A 77 -6.50 -8.45 -0.42
CA PHE A 77 -5.14 -8.32 0.11
C PHE A 77 -5.16 -8.31 1.63
N PRO A 78 -4.20 -8.96 2.31
CA PRO A 78 -4.07 -8.79 3.76
C PRO A 78 -3.62 -7.37 4.10
N ALA A 79 -4.11 -6.83 5.21
CA ALA A 79 -3.71 -5.53 5.73
C ALA A 79 -3.63 -5.65 7.25
N ASN A 80 -2.58 -6.30 7.72
CA ASN A 80 -2.43 -6.64 9.14
C ASN A 80 -2.22 -5.41 10.01
N VAL A 81 -1.44 -4.44 9.53
CA VAL A 81 -1.21 -3.17 10.23
C VAL A 81 -1.27 -2.03 9.23
N VAL A 82 -2.04 -1.00 9.55
CA VAL A 82 -2.13 0.24 8.79
C VAL A 82 -1.72 1.37 9.72
N SER A 83 -0.60 2.02 9.44
CA SER A 83 -0.04 3.06 10.30
C SER A 83 0.11 4.37 9.55
N GLU A 84 -0.41 5.46 10.13
CA GLU A 84 -0.19 6.79 9.57
C GLU A 84 1.24 7.23 9.83
N VAL A 85 1.92 7.72 8.79
CA VAL A 85 3.27 8.28 8.91
C VAL A 85 3.15 9.69 9.47
N LYS A 86 3.86 9.94 10.57
CA LYS A 86 3.83 11.24 11.24
C LYS A 86 4.97 12.16 10.82
N SER A 87 6.11 11.60 10.42
CA SER A 87 7.23 12.38 9.93
C SER A 87 8.16 11.53 9.08
N PHE A 88 8.99 12.19 8.29
CA PHE A 88 10.04 11.56 7.50
C PHE A 88 11.38 12.15 7.93
N PHE A 89 12.41 11.34 7.92
CA PHE A 89 13.76 11.83 8.12
C PHE A 89 14.75 10.93 7.37
N ASP A 90 15.91 11.48 7.06
CA ASP A 90 16.96 10.80 6.30
C ASP A 90 18.34 11.32 6.71
N PRO A 91 19.43 10.83 6.09
CA PRO A 91 20.77 11.28 6.47
C PRO A 91 20.98 12.80 6.45
N THR A 92 20.32 13.51 5.53
CA THR A 92 20.44 14.97 5.43
C THR A 92 19.83 15.69 6.63
N THR A 93 18.90 15.05 7.33
CA THR A 93 18.32 15.58 8.56
C THR A 93 19.38 15.79 9.62
N GLY A 94 20.46 14.99 9.59
CA GLY A 94 21.57 15.05 10.54
C GLY A 94 22.71 15.98 10.14
N ASP A 95 22.57 16.68 9.04
CA ASP A 95 23.61 17.61 8.55
C ASP A 95 23.67 18.89 9.36
#